data_80b558f179c199735d401f50f0504982
#
_entry.id   80b558f179c199735d401f50f0504982
#
_cell.length_a   1.000
_cell.length_b   1.000
_cell.length_c   1.000
_cell.angle_alpha   90.00
_cell.angle_beta   90.00
_cell.angle_gamma   90.00
#
_symmetry.space_group_name_H-M   'P 1'
#
loop_
_entity.id
_entity.type
_entity.pdbx_description
1 polymer ?
#
loop_
_entity_poly.entity_id
_entity_poly.type
_entity_poly.pdbx_seq_one_letter_code
_entity_poly.pdbx_strand_id
1 'polypeptide(L)'
;QKIKTEVDSAVVQVMESSAFINGKPVQDFAANLSTYLGIRHTIPCANGTDALQIAMMALDLQPGDEVITPSFTYIATTEVIALLRLTPVFAEVDPKTFCIDPAELEKVITPKTKAIVPVHLYGQAAPMEEIMAIAKKHNLYVIEDNAQAIGCDYTFSDGTKKKTGTIGHIGATSF
;
A
#
# COMPACT_ATOMS: atom_id res chain seq x y z
N GLN A 1 -24.48 4.69 -12.95
CA GLN A 1 -25.62 4.19 -13.79
C GLN A 1 -25.15 3.61 -15.12
N LYS A 2 -24.07 4.08 -15.76
CA LYS A 2 -23.58 3.60 -17.07
C LYS A 2 -23.19 2.11 -17.08
N ILE A 3 -22.68 1.59 -15.95
CA ILE A 3 -22.21 0.20 -15.82
C ILE A 3 -23.19 -0.70 -15.05
N LYS A 4 -24.39 -0.19 -14.73
CA LYS A 4 -25.35 -0.94 -13.88
C LYS A 4 -25.69 -2.31 -14.45
N THR A 5 -26.02 -2.37 -15.73
CA THR A 5 -26.42 -3.64 -16.39
C THR A 5 -25.27 -4.66 -16.38
N GLU A 6 -24.04 -4.22 -16.60
CA GLU A 6 -22.87 -5.09 -16.56
C GLU A 6 -22.62 -5.62 -15.14
N VAL A 7 -22.75 -4.76 -14.13
CA VAL A 7 -22.59 -5.13 -12.70
C VAL A 7 -23.70 -6.12 -12.29
N ASP A 8 -24.97 -5.81 -12.60
CA ASP A 8 -26.10 -6.70 -12.28
C ASP A 8 -25.89 -8.09 -12.92
N SER A 9 -25.49 -8.13 -14.19
CA SER A 9 -25.23 -9.39 -14.89
C SER A 9 -24.09 -10.18 -14.24
N ALA A 10 -22.99 -9.52 -13.90
CA ALA A 10 -21.85 -10.17 -13.27
C ALA A 10 -22.21 -10.74 -11.89
N VAL A 11 -22.99 -10.00 -11.09
CA VAL A 11 -23.45 -10.47 -9.77
C VAL A 11 -24.35 -11.71 -9.92
N VAL A 12 -25.32 -11.66 -10.82
CA VAL A 12 -26.23 -12.81 -11.07
C VAL A 12 -25.44 -14.03 -11.51
N GLN A 13 -24.49 -13.90 -12.42
CA GLN A 13 -23.64 -15.01 -12.87
C GLN A 13 -22.87 -15.66 -11.73
N VAL A 14 -22.31 -14.86 -10.79
CA VAL A 14 -21.61 -15.40 -9.61
C VAL A 14 -22.58 -16.18 -8.72
N MET A 15 -23.77 -15.63 -8.48
CA MET A 15 -24.81 -16.30 -7.68
C MET A 15 -25.25 -17.64 -8.30
N GLU A 16 -25.51 -17.66 -9.61
CA GLU A 16 -25.91 -18.86 -10.34
C GLU A 16 -24.82 -19.95 -10.33
N SER A 17 -23.56 -19.54 -10.45
CA SER A 17 -22.41 -20.46 -10.43
C SER A 17 -22.11 -21.02 -9.04
N SER A 18 -22.58 -20.37 -7.98
CA SER A 18 -22.27 -20.67 -6.58
C SER A 18 -20.75 -20.70 -6.25
N ALA A 19 -19.91 -20.15 -7.11
CA ALA A 19 -18.44 -20.11 -6.95
C ALA A 19 -18.01 -18.88 -6.13
N PHE A 20 -18.38 -18.84 -4.84
CA PHE A 20 -18.20 -17.68 -3.97
C PHE A 20 -16.79 -17.54 -3.39
N ILE A 21 -16.04 -18.63 -3.30
CA ILE A 21 -14.69 -18.62 -2.70
C ILE A 21 -13.65 -18.77 -3.81
N ASN A 22 -12.83 -17.73 -3.99
CA ASN A 22 -11.73 -17.69 -4.98
C ASN A 22 -12.19 -18.09 -6.40
N GLY A 23 -13.42 -17.70 -6.76
CA GLY A 23 -13.99 -17.96 -8.08
C GLY A 23 -13.24 -17.22 -9.20
N LYS A 24 -13.64 -17.55 -10.43
CA LYS A 24 -13.03 -16.93 -11.62
C LYS A 24 -13.00 -15.39 -11.59
N PRO A 25 -14.05 -14.67 -11.14
CA PRO A 25 -14.00 -13.20 -11.07
C PRO A 25 -12.86 -12.64 -10.20
N VAL A 26 -12.50 -13.33 -9.10
CA VAL A 26 -11.39 -12.92 -8.24
C VAL A 26 -10.06 -13.09 -8.98
N GLN A 27 -9.88 -14.20 -9.69
CA GLN A 27 -8.70 -14.48 -10.49
C GLN A 27 -8.54 -13.47 -11.64
N ASP A 28 -9.64 -13.19 -12.35
CA ASP A 28 -9.68 -12.23 -13.45
C ASP A 28 -9.38 -10.81 -12.95
N PHE A 29 -9.94 -10.42 -11.80
CA PHE A 29 -9.62 -9.15 -11.15
C PHE A 29 -8.13 -9.03 -10.84
N ALA A 30 -7.53 -10.05 -10.21
CA ALA A 30 -6.11 -10.05 -9.88
C ALA A 30 -5.22 -9.94 -11.14
N ALA A 31 -5.55 -10.69 -12.19
CA ALA A 31 -4.83 -10.65 -13.45
C ALA A 31 -4.95 -9.29 -14.15
N ASN A 32 -6.16 -8.74 -14.21
CA ASN A 32 -6.43 -7.44 -14.81
C ASN A 32 -5.73 -6.30 -14.04
N LEU A 33 -5.75 -6.35 -12.71
CA LEU A 33 -5.07 -5.36 -11.88
C LEU A 33 -3.56 -5.45 -12.04
N SER A 34 -3.00 -6.67 -12.10
CA SER A 34 -1.58 -6.86 -12.38
C SER A 34 -1.17 -6.25 -13.73
N THR A 35 -1.99 -6.46 -14.76
CA THR A 35 -1.78 -5.89 -16.09
C THR A 35 -1.87 -4.36 -16.06
N TYR A 36 -2.89 -3.81 -15.40
CA TYR A 36 -3.10 -2.37 -15.29
C TYR A 36 -1.96 -1.65 -14.56
N LEU A 37 -1.46 -2.25 -13.49
CA LEU A 37 -0.38 -1.70 -12.68
C LEU A 37 1.02 -2.02 -13.26
N GLY A 38 1.13 -2.93 -14.23
CA GLY A 38 2.41 -3.38 -14.77
C GLY A 38 3.25 -4.18 -13.78
N ILE A 39 2.61 -4.91 -12.86
CA ILE A 39 3.28 -5.71 -11.81
C ILE A 39 3.12 -7.21 -12.08
N ARG A 40 3.97 -8.00 -11.42
CA ARG A 40 3.98 -9.45 -11.62
C ARG A 40 2.83 -10.18 -10.92
N HIS A 41 2.49 -9.75 -9.70
CA HIS A 41 1.54 -10.45 -8.85
C HIS A 41 0.59 -9.47 -8.16
N THR A 42 -0.69 -9.81 -8.16
CA THR A 42 -1.72 -9.22 -7.30
C THR A 42 -2.33 -10.34 -6.46
N ILE A 43 -2.35 -10.14 -5.15
CA ILE A 43 -2.89 -11.10 -4.19
C ILE A 43 -4.16 -10.50 -3.60
N PRO A 44 -5.34 -11.00 -3.97
CA PRO A 44 -6.61 -10.56 -3.40
C PRO A 44 -6.72 -10.95 -1.92
N CYS A 45 -7.25 -10.03 -1.12
CA CYS A 45 -7.60 -10.24 0.29
C CYS A 45 -8.92 -9.56 0.61
N ALA A 46 -9.36 -9.60 1.86
CA ALA A 46 -10.70 -9.14 2.22
C ALA A 46 -10.88 -7.61 2.15
N ASN A 47 -9.84 -6.85 2.51
CA ASN A 47 -9.87 -5.38 2.55
C ASN A 47 -8.45 -4.80 2.61
N GLY A 48 -8.33 -3.45 2.56
CA GLY A 48 -7.03 -2.77 2.59
C GLY A 48 -6.28 -2.90 3.93
N THR A 49 -6.99 -2.99 5.05
CA THR A 49 -6.38 -3.22 6.37
C THR A 49 -5.69 -4.58 6.41
N ASP A 50 -6.38 -5.62 5.92
CA ASP A 50 -5.80 -6.97 5.79
C ASP A 50 -4.62 -6.97 4.81
N ALA A 51 -4.70 -6.18 3.72
CA ALA A 51 -3.59 -6.07 2.77
C ALA A 51 -2.31 -5.54 3.44
N LEU A 52 -2.41 -4.49 4.26
CA LEU A 52 -1.28 -3.96 5.02
C LEU A 52 -0.76 -4.98 6.05
N GLN A 53 -1.66 -5.66 6.75
CA GLN A 53 -1.30 -6.69 7.73
C GLN A 53 -0.54 -7.85 7.06
N ILE A 54 -1.08 -8.38 5.96
CA ILE A 54 -0.48 -9.48 5.20
C ILE A 54 0.90 -9.06 4.65
N ALA A 55 1.02 -7.82 4.16
CA ALA A 55 2.30 -7.30 3.68
C ALA A 55 3.39 -7.30 4.77
N MET A 56 3.05 -6.85 5.98
CA MET A 56 3.97 -6.86 7.13
C MET A 56 4.34 -8.28 7.56
N MET A 57 3.36 -9.19 7.57
CA MET A 57 3.60 -10.60 7.88
C MET A 57 4.49 -11.27 6.82
N ALA A 58 4.33 -10.94 5.54
CA ALA A 58 5.12 -11.50 4.45
C ALA A 58 6.60 -11.06 4.49
N LEU A 59 6.90 -9.93 5.16
CA LEU A 59 8.26 -9.44 5.37
C LEU A 59 8.91 -10.02 6.64
N ASP A 60 8.23 -10.93 7.34
CA ASP A 60 8.70 -11.59 8.57
C ASP A 60 9.14 -10.60 9.67
N LEU A 61 8.40 -9.48 9.79
CA LEU A 61 8.65 -8.50 10.84
C LEU A 61 8.33 -9.12 12.21
N GLN A 62 9.21 -8.89 13.19
CA GLN A 62 9.14 -9.51 14.50
C GLN A 62 8.57 -8.56 15.57
N PRO A 63 7.87 -9.07 16.60
CA PRO A 63 7.41 -8.24 17.71
C PRO A 63 8.52 -7.36 18.30
N GLY A 64 8.26 -6.05 18.38
CA GLY A 64 9.21 -5.05 18.83
C GLY A 64 10.03 -4.37 17.72
N ASP A 65 9.97 -4.88 16.48
CA ASP A 65 10.49 -4.13 15.33
C ASP A 65 9.70 -2.83 15.14
N GLU A 66 10.39 -1.78 14.77
CA GLU A 66 9.77 -0.48 14.52
C GLU A 66 9.36 -0.34 13.04
N VAL A 67 8.15 0.18 12.84
CA VAL A 67 7.60 0.50 11.52
C VAL A 67 7.20 1.97 11.51
N ILE A 68 7.79 2.73 10.59
CA ILE A 68 7.53 4.18 10.48
C ILE A 68 6.33 4.40 9.56
N THR A 69 5.40 5.24 10.01
CA THR A 69 4.22 5.69 9.25
C THR A 69 4.02 7.20 9.44
N PRO A 70 3.32 7.91 8.52
CA PRO A 70 3.02 9.32 8.74
C PRO A 70 2.14 9.54 9.97
N SER A 71 2.36 10.68 10.67
CA SER A 71 1.56 11.09 11.84
C SER A 71 0.11 11.45 11.46
N PHE A 72 -0.16 11.69 10.18
CA PHE A 72 -1.48 12.04 9.65
C PHE A 72 -1.89 11.05 8.55
N THR A 73 -2.74 10.10 8.89
CA THR A 73 -3.35 9.12 7.98
C THR A 73 -4.58 8.47 8.61
N TYR A 74 -5.25 7.59 7.86
CA TYR A 74 -6.27 6.72 8.42
C TYR A 74 -5.65 5.72 9.41
N ILE A 75 -6.37 5.42 10.48
CA ILE A 75 -5.85 4.63 11.62
C ILE A 75 -5.36 3.22 11.25
N ALA A 76 -5.91 2.62 10.19
CA ALA A 76 -5.57 1.25 9.77
C ALA A 76 -4.07 1.03 9.60
N THR A 77 -3.34 2.01 9.04
CA THR A 77 -1.89 1.92 8.86
C THR A 77 -1.15 1.71 10.19
N THR A 78 -1.59 2.40 11.24
CA THR A 78 -1.02 2.28 12.60
C THR A 78 -1.57 1.07 13.35
N GLU A 79 -2.86 0.79 13.17
CA GLU A 79 -3.56 -0.31 13.85
C GLU A 79 -2.94 -1.66 13.56
N VAL A 80 -2.63 -1.95 12.29
CA VAL A 80 -2.03 -3.25 11.90
C VAL A 80 -0.61 -3.42 12.44
N ILE A 81 0.16 -2.33 12.56
CA ILE A 81 1.48 -2.35 13.21
C ILE A 81 1.34 -2.80 14.66
N ALA A 82 0.41 -2.18 15.41
CA ALA A 82 0.16 -2.51 16.81
C ALA A 82 -0.43 -3.93 16.96
N LEU A 83 -1.34 -4.35 16.08
CA LEU A 83 -1.96 -5.68 16.08
C LEU A 83 -0.91 -6.79 15.95
N LEU A 84 0.10 -6.59 15.14
CA LEU A 84 1.22 -7.51 14.94
C LEU A 84 2.28 -7.41 16.07
N ARG A 85 2.04 -6.61 17.11
CA ARG A 85 2.98 -6.34 18.22
C ARG A 85 4.29 -5.68 17.74
N LEU A 86 4.25 -5.03 16.58
CA LEU A 86 5.29 -4.14 16.12
C LEU A 86 5.16 -2.79 16.82
N THR A 87 6.17 -1.95 16.73
CA THR A 87 6.18 -0.63 17.35
C THR A 87 5.92 0.44 16.28
N PRO A 88 4.76 1.11 16.29
CA PRO A 88 4.54 2.23 15.37
C PRO A 88 5.41 3.43 15.76
N VAL A 89 6.12 3.97 14.79
CA VAL A 89 6.91 5.20 14.92
C VAL A 89 6.32 6.21 13.96
N PHE A 90 6.04 7.41 14.45
CA PHE A 90 5.44 8.46 13.62
C PHE A 90 6.50 9.41 13.10
N ALA A 91 6.48 9.66 11.79
CA ALA A 91 7.18 10.75 11.17
C ALA A 91 6.20 11.87 10.80
N GLU A 92 6.60 13.11 10.94
CA GLU A 92 5.76 14.24 10.57
C GLU A 92 5.51 14.30 9.06
N VAL A 93 4.43 14.97 8.70
CA VAL A 93 4.02 15.17 7.31
C VAL A 93 4.36 16.58 6.83
N ASP A 94 4.62 16.74 5.55
CA ASP A 94 4.69 18.04 4.92
C ASP A 94 3.32 18.73 5.00
N PRO A 95 3.22 19.95 5.56
CA PRO A 95 1.94 20.63 5.78
C PRO A 95 1.20 21.03 4.49
N LYS A 96 1.86 20.96 3.34
CA LYS A 96 1.25 21.28 2.05
C LYS A 96 0.67 20.04 1.35
N THR A 97 1.35 18.92 1.48
CA THR A 97 0.99 17.67 0.79
C THR A 97 0.30 16.67 1.69
N PHE A 98 0.47 16.78 3.01
CA PHE A 98 0.05 15.82 4.03
C PHE A 98 0.64 14.40 3.85
N CYS A 99 1.57 14.24 2.93
CA CYS A 99 2.37 13.02 2.83
C CYS A 99 3.58 13.10 3.78
N ILE A 100 4.14 11.94 4.12
CA ILE A 100 5.32 11.86 5.00
C ILE A 100 6.46 12.75 4.48
N ASP A 101 7.05 13.57 5.36
CA ASP A 101 8.20 14.40 5.02
C ASP A 101 9.48 13.57 5.10
N PRO A 102 10.25 13.42 4.00
CA PRO A 102 11.52 12.66 4.01
C PRO A 102 12.54 13.18 5.03
N ALA A 103 12.56 14.49 5.28
CA ALA A 103 13.49 15.09 6.25
C ALA A 103 13.11 14.72 7.70
N GLU A 104 11.84 14.58 8.00
CA GLU A 104 11.37 14.12 9.30
C GLU A 104 11.43 12.59 9.42
N LEU A 105 11.19 11.87 8.32
CA LEU A 105 11.32 10.42 8.26
C LEU A 105 12.72 9.95 8.70
N GLU A 106 13.77 10.56 8.20
CA GLU A 106 15.13 10.10 8.51
C GLU A 106 15.53 10.34 9.97
N LYS A 107 14.94 11.34 10.64
CA LYS A 107 15.23 11.67 12.05
C LYS A 107 14.71 10.61 13.03
N VAL A 108 13.69 9.88 12.68
CA VAL A 108 13.05 8.90 13.57
C VAL A 108 13.51 7.47 13.35
N ILE A 109 14.46 7.25 12.44
CA ILE A 109 15.03 5.92 12.18
C ILE A 109 15.93 5.51 13.33
N THR A 110 15.75 4.30 13.84
CA THR A 110 16.58 3.67 14.86
C THR A 110 17.13 2.31 14.39
N PRO A 111 18.03 1.67 15.12
CA PRO A 111 18.50 0.31 14.80
C PRO A 111 17.38 -0.76 14.80
N LYS A 112 16.23 -0.47 15.42
CA LYS A 112 15.06 -1.35 15.46
C LYS A 112 14.12 -1.13 14.27
N THR A 113 14.26 -0.05 13.52
CA THR A 113 13.42 0.24 12.36
C THR A 113 13.65 -0.81 11.28
N LYS A 114 12.58 -1.38 10.76
CA LYS A 114 12.60 -2.43 9.72
C LYS A 114 11.83 -2.05 8.47
N ALA A 115 10.79 -1.23 8.62
CA ALA A 115 9.95 -0.85 7.49
C ALA A 115 9.46 0.60 7.58
N ILE A 116 9.10 1.13 6.42
CA ILE A 116 8.41 2.41 6.25
C ILE A 116 7.11 2.12 5.52
N VAL A 117 6.01 2.71 5.99
CA VAL A 117 4.71 2.64 5.33
C VAL A 117 4.30 4.06 4.92
N PRO A 118 4.78 4.56 3.76
CA PRO A 118 4.27 5.80 3.21
C PRO A 118 2.82 5.63 2.77
N VAL A 119 2.02 6.69 2.94
CA VAL A 119 0.62 6.73 2.51
C VAL A 119 0.47 7.73 1.36
N HIS A 120 -0.13 7.29 0.26
CA HIS A 120 -0.48 8.13 -0.87
C HIS A 120 -1.83 8.83 -0.61
N LEU A 121 -1.78 9.83 0.26
CA LEU A 121 -2.98 10.42 0.85
C LEU A 121 -3.77 11.24 -0.19
N TYR A 122 -5.09 11.06 -0.19
CA TYR A 122 -6.03 11.76 -1.08
C TYR A 122 -5.75 11.58 -2.57
N GLY A 123 -5.10 10.49 -2.96
CA GLY A 123 -4.75 10.23 -4.35
C GLY A 123 -3.48 10.95 -4.82
N GLN A 124 -2.72 11.55 -3.90
CA GLN A 124 -1.45 12.19 -4.16
C GLN A 124 -0.30 11.25 -3.80
N ALA A 125 0.65 11.10 -4.71
CA ALA A 125 1.82 10.28 -4.46
C ALA A 125 2.71 10.88 -3.37
N ALA A 126 3.13 10.06 -2.40
CA ALA A 126 4.19 10.42 -1.46
C ALA A 126 5.53 10.62 -2.21
N PRO A 127 6.52 11.32 -1.64
CA PRO A 127 7.82 11.56 -2.27
C PRO A 127 8.66 10.29 -2.33
N MET A 128 8.27 9.37 -3.23
CA MET A 128 8.78 7.99 -3.26
C MET A 128 10.27 7.89 -3.62
N GLU A 129 10.79 8.81 -4.42
CA GLU A 129 12.22 8.79 -4.79
C GLU A 129 13.10 8.99 -3.57
N GLU A 130 12.77 9.97 -2.73
CA GLU A 130 13.48 10.27 -1.49
C GLU A 130 13.26 9.16 -0.45
N ILE A 131 12.03 8.68 -0.30
CA ILE A 131 11.71 7.58 0.62
C ILE A 131 12.49 6.32 0.27
N MET A 132 12.54 5.95 -1.02
CA MET A 132 13.29 4.78 -1.47
C MET A 132 14.80 4.95 -1.30
N ALA A 133 15.33 6.17 -1.48
CA ALA A 133 16.74 6.45 -1.20
C ALA A 133 17.09 6.28 0.29
N ILE A 134 16.24 6.79 1.19
CA ILE A 134 16.37 6.61 2.65
C ILE A 134 16.26 5.12 3.01
N ALA A 135 15.25 4.44 2.51
CA ALA A 135 15.04 3.02 2.77
C ALA A 135 16.25 2.17 2.34
N LYS A 136 16.81 2.45 1.16
CA LYS A 136 18.03 1.79 0.68
C LYS A 136 19.23 2.07 1.56
N LYS A 137 19.45 3.33 1.99
CA LYS A 137 20.55 3.75 2.87
C LYS A 137 20.51 3.00 4.20
N HIS A 138 19.33 2.77 4.76
CA HIS A 138 19.12 2.17 6.06
C HIS A 138 18.70 0.69 6.01
N ASN A 139 18.67 0.09 4.81
CA ASN A 139 18.23 -1.29 4.58
C ASN A 139 16.85 -1.61 5.14
N LEU A 140 15.87 -0.74 4.82
CA LEU A 140 14.49 -0.83 5.28
C LEU A 140 13.56 -1.32 4.17
N TYR A 141 12.52 -2.04 4.55
CA TYR A 141 11.41 -2.33 3.64
C TYR A 141 10.50 -1.12 3.44
N VAL A 142 9.85 -1.06 2.29
CA VAL A 142 8.82 -0.04 1.99
C VAL A 142 7.54 -0.75 1.58
N ILE A 143 6.46 -0.51 2.33
CA ILE A 143 5.11 -0.96 2.04
C ILE A 143 4.30 0.28 1.69
N GLU A 144 3.86 0.40 0.44
CA GLU A 144 3.05 1.55 0.03
C GLU A 144 1.59 1.34 0.45
N ASP A 145 1.07 2.23 1.31
CA ASP A 145 -0.38 2.32 1.54
C ASP A 145 -1.00 3.13 0.40
N ASN A 146 -1.54 2.40 -0.56
CA ASN A 146 -2.13 2.92 -1.80
C ASN A 146 -3.66 2.90 -1.76
N ALA A 147 -4.27 2.80 -0.58
CA ALA A 147 -5.72 2.66 -0.43
C ALA A 147 -6.52 3.81 -1.08
N GLN A 148 -5.94 5.00 -1.20
CA GLN A 148 -6.59 6.19 -1.75
C GLN A 148 -6.05 6.59 -3.14
N ALA A 149 -5.07 5.87 -3.72
CA ALA A 149 -4.32 6.40 -4.85
C ALA A 149 -4.15 5.44 -6.03
N ILE A 150 -5.08 4.49 -6.19
CA ILE A 150 -5.03 3.62 -7.36
C ILE A 150 -5.07 4.43 -8.65
N GLY A 151 -4.15 4.13 -9.56
CA GLY A 151 -4.04 4.82 -10.84
C GLY A 151 -3.23 6.12 -10.80
N CYS A 152 -2.83 6.60 -9.63
CA CYS A 152 -1.91 7.73 -9.52
C CYS A 152 -0.54 7.36 -10.09
N ASP A 153 0.07 8.32 -10.82
CA ASP A 153 1.42 8.19 -11.35
C ASP A 153 2.40 9.01 -10.50
N TYR A 154 3.50 8.39 -10.10
CA TYR A 154 4.67 9.07 -9.58
C TYR A 154 5.66 9.34 -10.73
N THR A 155 6.14 10.58 -10.85
CA THR A 155 7.16 10.95 -11.85
C THR A 155 8.49 11.15 -11.13
N PHE A 156 9.48 10.33 -11.45
CA PHE A 156 10.83 10.43 -10.92
C PHE A 156 11.59 11.62 -11.51
N SER A 157 12.70 12.00 -10.88
CA SER A 157 13.55 13.12 -11.30
C SER A 157 14.15 12.91 -12.72
N ASP A 158 14.33 11.67 -13.13
CA ASP A 158 14.78 11.29 -14.49
C ASP A 158 13.66 11.31 -15.55
N GLY A 159 12.42 11.66 -15.18
CA GLY A 159 11.25 11.70 -16.04
C GLY A 159 10.54 10.35 -16.21
N THR A 160 11.04 9.26 -15.63
CA THR A 160 10.33 7.97 -15.64
C THR A 160 9.07 8.04 -14.79
N LYS A 161 8.08 7.20 -15.13
CA LYS A 161 6.82 7.15 -14.38
C LYS A 161 6.52 5.73 -13.91
N LYS A 162 6.00 5.63 -12.69
CA LYS A 162 5.44 4.39 -12.15
C LYS A 162 4.12 4.66 -11.46
N LYS A 163 3.23 3.67 -11.44
CA LYS A 163 2.02 3.72 -10.63
C LYS A 163 2.38 3.67 -9.15
N THR A 164 1.69 4.47 -8.33
CA THR A 164 1.76 4.29 -6.86
C THR A 164 1.28 2.89 -6.48
N GLY A 165 1.86 2.34 -5.40
CA GLY A 165 1.68 0.94 -5.03
C GLY A 165 2.56 -0.05 -5.79
N THR A 166 3.47 0.44 -6.67
CA THR A 166 4.39 -0.41 -7.46
C THR A 166 5.86 -0.01 -7.35
N ILE A 167 6.18 0.92 -6.46
CA ILE A 167 7.51 1.52 -6.33
C ILE A 167 8.28 0.87 -5.18
N GLY A 168 7.62 0.65 -4.06
CA GLY A 168 8.16 -0.03 -2.89
C GLY A 168 8.29 -1.54 -3.07
N HIS A 169 8.48 -2.25 -1.97
CA HIS A 169 8.59 -3.71 -1.97
C HIS A 169 7.23 -4.39 -2.11
N ILE A 170 6.19 -3.83 -1.46
CA ILE A 170 4.80 -4.30 -1.52
C ILE A 170 3.90 -3.07 -1.57
N GLY A 171 2.82 -3.13 -2.35
CA GLY A 171 1.75 -2.13 -2.34
C GLY A 171 0.46 -2.74 -1.81
N ALA A 172 -0.23 -2.03 -0.92
CA ALA A 172 -1.55 -2.36 -0.39
C ALA A 172 -2.59 -1.39 -0.95
N THR A 173 -3.59 -1.92 -1.65
CA THR A 173 -4.63 -1.13 -2.30
C THR A 173 -6.01 -1.57 -1.79
N SER A 174 -6.98 -0.64 -1.78
CA SER A 174 -8.37 -0.88 -1.38
C SER A 174 -9.36 -0.25 -2.37
N PHE A 175 -10.61 -0.77 -2.41
CA PHE A 175 -11.68 -0.30 -3.29
C PHE A 175 -12.97 -0.08 -2.50
#